data_8db5eb9b73dc06f9f97019a509499b5b
#
_entry.id   8db5eb9b73dc06f9f97019a509499b5b
#
_cell.length_a   1.000
_cell.length_b   1.000
_cell.length_c   1.000
_cell.angle_alpha   90.00
_cell.angle_beta   90.00
_cell.angle_gamma   90.00
#
_symmetry.space_group_name_H-M   'P 1'
#
loop_
_entity.id
_entity.type
_entity.pdbx_description
1 polymer ?
#
loop_
_entity_poly.entity_id
_entity_poly.type
_entity_poly.pdbx_seq_one_letter_code
_entity_poly.pdbx_strand_id
1 'polypeptide(L)'
;MKITKKNGKVAVYDDEKVINSILKANAGTGESLSRKKAAILADEVFQRLTKKSEIISTQDVRVCMGALLKEKSLTKTAENYLAYKK
;
A
#
# COMPACT_ATOMS: atom_id res chain seq x y z
N MET A 1 -12.12 6.94 3.12
CA MET A 1 -11.24 8.04 2.72
C MET A 1 -11.19 8.15 1.20
N LYS A 2 -11.09 9.35 0.69
CA LYS A 2 -11.06 9.59 -0.76
C LYS A 2 -9.64 9.79 -1.26
N ILE A 3 -9.34 9.21 -2.40
CA ILE A 3 -8.04 9.39 -3.07
C ILE A 3 -8.26 9.90 -4.49
N THR A 4 -7.30 10.65 -5.01
CA THR A 4 -7.34 11.17 -6.37
C THR A 4 -6.62 10.22 -7.32
N LYS A 5 -7.33 9.78 -8.37
CA LYS A 5 -6.73 8.93 -9.41
C LYS A 5 -5.93 9.77 -10.39
N LYS A 6 -5.09 9.09 -11.19
CA LYS A 6 -4.24 9.72 -12.21
C LYS A 6 -5.01 10.65 -13.16
N ASN A 7 -6.25 10.32 -13.46
CA ASN A 7 -7.10 11.10 -14.38
C ASN A 7 -7.84 12.25 -13.69
N GLY A 8 -7.50 12.56 -12.45
CA GLY A 8 -8.12 13.62 -11.68
C GLY A 8 -9.42 13.24 -10.98
N LYS A 9 -9.92 12.03 -11.22
CA LYS A 9 -11.14 11.57 -10.55
C LYS A 9 -10.86 11.17 -9.11
N VAL A 10 -11.80 11.48 -8.22
CA VAL A 10 -11.71 11.10 -6.82
C VAL A 10 -12.32 9.72 -6.62
N ALA A 11 -11.61 8.85 -5.93
CA ALA A 11 -12.09 7.50 -5.62
C ALA A 11 -12.09 7.29 -4.11
N VAL A 12 -12.96 6.40 -3.65
CA VAL A 12 -12.96 5.98 -2.25
C VAL A 12 -11.81 4.96 -2.05
N TYR A 13 -11.06 5.15 -0.99
CA TYR A 13 -10.01 4.21 -0.65
C TYR A 13 -10.60 2.91 -0.13
N ASP A 14 -10.15 1.82 -0.68
CA ASP A 14 -10.60 0.48 -0.31
C ASP A 14 -9.44 -0.26 0.37
N ASP A 15 -9.50 -0.34 1.71
CA ASP A 15 -8.49 -1.02 2.52
C ASP A 15 -8.31 -2.48 2.09
N GLU A 16 -9.40 -3.15 1.79
CA GLU A 16 -9.35 -4.55 1.39
C GLU A 16 -8.56 -4.78 0.12
N LYS A 17 -8.74 -3.90 -0.87
CA LYS A 17 -7.97 -3.99 -2.11
C LYS A 17 -6.48 -3.81 -1.85
N VAL A 18 -6.12 -2.87 -1.00
CA VAL A 18 -4.72 -2.63 -0.64
C VAL A 18 -4.16 -3.84 0.11
N ILE A 19 -4.90 -4.35 1.08
CA ILE A 19 -4.48 -5.53 1.84
C ILE A 19 -4.27 -6.73 0.91
N ASN A 20 -5.20 -6.98 0.00
CA ASN A 20 -5.09 -8.08 -0.95
C ASN A 20 -3.90 -7.91 -1.88
N SER A 21 -3.62 -6.67 -2.32
CA SER A 21 -2.45 -6.38 -3.17
C SER A 21 -1.15 -6.67 -2.45
N ILE A 22 -1.06 -6.31 -1.16
CA ILE A 22 0.12 -6.58 -0.35
C ILE A 22 0.31 -8.09 -0.18
N LEU A 23 -0.77 -8.82 0.11
CA LEU A 23 -0.70 -10.26 0.29
C LEU A 23 -0.29 -10.98 -0.99
N LYS A 24 -0.76 -10.51 -2.15
CA LYS A 24 -0.34 -11.04 -3.44
C LYS A 24 1.15 -10.80 -3.68
N ALA A 25 1.62 -9.60 -3.36
CA ALA A 25 3.04 -9.26 -3.51
C ALA A 25 3.91 -10.10 -2.57
N ASN A 26 3.39 -10.48 -1.42
CA ASN A 26 4.09 -11.32 -0.45
C ASN A 26 4.13 -12.80 -0.86
N ALA A 27 3.14 -13.26 -1.62
CA ALA A 27 3.04 -14.66 -2.01
C ALA A 27 4.29 -15.10 -2.78
N GLY A 28 4.88 -16.20 -2.39
CA GLY A 28 6.06 -16.76 -3.04
C GLY A 28 7.40 -16.13 -2.66
N THR A 29 7.41 -15.09 -1.82
CA THR A 29 8.66 -14.45 -1.40
C THR A 29 9.38 -15.19 -0.28
N GLY A 30 8.65 -16.02 0.46
CA GLY A 30 9.18 -16.64 1.66
C GLY A 30 9.14 -15.74 2.89
N GLU A 31 8.75 -14.49 2.71
CA GLU A 31 8.59 -13.55 3.83
C GLU A 31 7.26 -13.77 4.52
N SER A 32 7.25 -13.69 5.84
CA SER A 32 6.04 -13.93 6.63
C SER A 32 5.23 -12.65 6.77
N LEU A 33 4.02 -12.66 6.22
CA LEU A 33 3.11 -11.53 6.32
C LEU A 33 1.67 -12.03 6.47
N SER A 34 1.06 -11.78 7.61
CA SER A 34 -0.32 -12.16 7.86
C SER A 34 -1.28 -11.06 7.35
N ARG A 35 -2.54 -11.42 7.14
CA ARG A 35 -3.58 -10.46 6.77
C ARG A 35 -3.71 -9.37 7.82
N LYS A 36 -3.58 -9.71 9.10
CA LYS A 36 -3.64 -8.75 10.20
C LYS A 36 -2.51 -7.71 10.08
N LYS A 37 -1.30 -8.16 9.80
CA LYS A 37 -0.17 -7.24 9.61
C LYS A 37 -0.36 -6.37 8.38
N ALA A 38 -0.86 -6.95 7.29
CA ALA A 38 -1.15 -6.20 6.08
C ALA A 38 -2.19 -5.09 6.35
N ALA A 39 -3.21 -5.39 7.15
CA ALA A 39 -4.22 -4.40 7.53
C ALA A 39 -3.61 -3.26 8.34
N ILE A 40 -2.69 -3.58 9.28
CA ILE A 40 -1.98 -2.57 10.07
C ILE A 40 -1.13 -1.69 9.15
N LEU A 41 -0.45 -2.27 8.18
CA LEU A 41 0.36 -1.52 7.23
C LEU A 41 -0.49 -0.58 6.37
N ALA A 42 -1.64 -1.04 5.90
CA ALA A 42 -2.56 -0.23 5.12
C ALA A 42 -3.05 0.98 5.94
N ASP A 43 -3.40 0.76 7.20
CA ASP A 43 -3.84 1.83 8.09
C ASP A 43 -2.71 2.84 8.34
N GLU A 44 -1.50 2.37 8.56
CA GLU A 44 -0.35 3.23 8.79
C GLU A 44 -0.03 4.11 7.58
N VAL A 45 -0.12 3.56 6.38
CA VAL A 45 0.05 4.34 5.15
C VAL A 45 -0.97 5.46 5.09
N PHE A 46 -2.21 5.17 5.41
CA PHE A 46 -3.26 6.18 5.46
C PHE A 46 -2.94 7.32 6.40
N GLN A 47 -2.56 6.97 7.63
CA GLN A 47 -2.27 7.96 8.65
C GLN A 47 -1.11 8.86 8.22
N ARG A 48 -0.09 8.29 7.62
CA ARG A 48 1.06 9.07 7.12
C ARG A 48 0.68 10.01 6.00
N LEU A 49 -0.11 9.54 5.04
CA LEU A 49 -0.49 10.34 3.89
C LEU A 49 -1.49 11.43 4.24
N THR A 50 -2.46 11.15 5.10
CA THR A 50 -3.43 12.17 5.52
C THR A 50 -2.80 13.30 6.32
N LYS A 51 -1.71 13.03 7.01
CA LYS A 51 -0.96 14.08 7.71
C LYS A 51 -0.20 14.97 6.76
N LYS A 52 0.18 14.45 5.59
CA LYS A 52 0.95 15.19 4.59
C LYS A 52 0.08 16.06 3.69
N SER A 53 -1.08 15.55 3.30
CA SER A 53 -1.92 16.21 2.30
C SER A 53 -3.36 15.76 2.41
N GLU A 54 -4.28 16.65 2.05
CA GLU A 54 -5.70 16.30 1.95
C GLU A 54 -6.00 15.52 0.66
N ILE A 55 -5.14 15.68 -0.34
CA ILE A 55 -5.29 15.01 -1.63
C ILE A 55 -4.23 13.91 -1.73
N ILE A 56 -4.68 12.68 -1.87
CA ILE A 56 -3.81 11.51 -1.93
C ILE A 56 -4.05 10.80 -3.26
N SER A 57 -2.97 10.56 -4.01
CA SER A 57 -3.05 9.79 -5.25
C SER A 57 -2.78 8.31 -5.00
N THR A 58 -3.17 7.45 -5.95
CA THR A 58 -2.85 6.03 -5.87
C THR A 58 -1.34 5.80 -5.89
N GLN A 59 -0.61 6.68 -6.59
CA GLN A 59 0.85 6.62 -6.64
C GLN A 59 1.45 6.89 -5.25
N ASP A 60 0.90 7.86 -4.52
CA ASP A 60 1.35 8.17 -3.16
C ASP A 60 1.18 6.97 -2.24
N VAL A 61 0.06 6.27 -2.33
CA VAL A 61 -0.20 5.06 -1.55
C VAL A 61 0.84 3.99 -1.88
N ARG A 62 1.12 3.79 -3.16
CA ARG A 62 2.09 2.79 -3.60
C ARG A 62 3.49 3.08 -3.06
N VAL A 63 3.97 4.29 -3.24
CA VAL A 63 5.31 4.69 -2.80
C VAL A 63 5.45 4.57 -1.29
N CYS A 64 4.47 5.07 -0.55
CA CYS A 64 4.47 5.01 0.90
C CYS A 64 4.43 3.56 1.41
N MET A 65 3.60 2.73 0.81
CA MET A 65 3.51 1.33 1.19
C MET A 65 4.82 0.58 0.91
N GLY A 66 5.44 0.83 -0.25
CA GLY A 66 6.71 0.22 -0.57
C GLY A 66 7.80 0.59 0.44
N ALA A 67 7.88 1.85 0.82
CA ALA A 67 8.83 2.30 1.82
C ALA A 67 8.57 1.64 3.18
N LEU A 68 7.31 1.56 3.58
CA LEU A 68 6.93 0.95 4.85
C LEU A 68 7.25 -0.55 4.88
N LEU A 69 7.01 -1.26 3.79
CA LEU A 69 7.35 -2.67 3.70
C LEU A 69 8.85 -2.89 3.88
N LYS A 70 9.67 -2.03 3.31
CA LYS A 70 11.13 -2.09 3.48
C LYS A 70 11.53 -1.84 4.93
N GLU A 71 10.89 -0.89 5.60
CA GLU A 71 11.11 -0.61 7.01
C GLU A 71 10.81 -1.82 7.90
N LYS A 72 9.86 -2.65 7.51
CA LYS A 72 9.49 -3.86 8.24
C LYS A 72 10.29 -5.10 7.80
N SER A 73 11.37 -4.91 7.05
CA SER A 73 12.22 -5.98 6.53
C SER A 73 11.51 -6.89 5.51
N LEU A 74 10.46 -6.38 4.89
CA LEU A 74 9.73 -7.09 3.85
C LEU A 74 10.19 -6.61 2.47
N THR A 75 11.49 -6.67 2.24
CA THR A 75 12.13 -6.12 1.04
C THR A 75 11.62 -6.78 -0.25
N LYS A 76 11.51 -8.10 -0.26
CA LYS A 76 11.02 -8.83 -1.44
C LYS A 76 9.56 -8.50 -1.72
N THR A 77 8.75 -8.42 -0.67
CA THR A 77 7.36 -8.02 -0.80
C THR A 77 7.25 -6.60 -1.35
N ALA A 78 8.10 -5.69 -0.85
CA ALA A 78 8.13 -4.30 -1.32
C ALA A 78 8.49 -4.24 -2.81
N GLU A 79 9.48 -4.97 -3.24
CA GLU A 79 9.91 -5.01 -4.64
C GLU A 79 8.80 -5.52 -5.54
N ASN A 80 8.14 -6.62 -5.15
CA ASN A 80 7.02 -7.17 -5.91
C ASN A 80 5.84 -6.19 -5.96
N TYR A 81 5.55 -5.56 -4.85
CA TYR A 81 4.45 -4.60 -4.77
C TYR A 81 4.68 -3.40 -5.70
N LEU A 82 5.90 -2.86 -5.69
CA LEU A 82 6.25 -1.72 -6.54
C LEU A 82 6.37 -2.09 -8.02
N ALA A 83 6.74 -3.32 -8.31
CA ALA A 83 6.86 -3.82 -9.68
C ALA A 83 5.50 -4.22 -10.26
N TYR A 84 4.49 -4.41 -9.44
CA TYR A 84 3.16 -4.83 -9.90
C TYR A 84 2.50 -3.72 -10.71
N LYS A 85 2.21 -4.02 -11.97
CA LYS A 85 1.51 -3.11 -12.87
C LYS A 85 0.14 -3.69 -13.21
N LYS A 86 -0.87 -2.87 -13.08
CA LYS A 86 -2.19 -3.25 -13.54
C LYS A 86 -2.28 -3.12 -15.05
#